data_cb8df4c357c9a4f69cd667e32298b77e
#
_entry.id   cb8df4c357c9a4f69cd667e32298b77e
#
_cell.length_a   1.000
_cell.length_b   1.000
_cell.length_c   1.000
_cell.angle_alpha   90.00
_cell.angle_beta   90.00
_cell.angle_gamma   90.00
#
_symmetry.space_group_name_H-M   'P 1'
#
loop_
_entity.id
_entity.type
_entity.pdbx_description
1 polymer ?
#
loop_
_entity_poly.entity_id
_entity_poly.type
_entity_poly.pdbx_seq_one_letter_code
_entity_poly.pdbx_strand_id
1 'polypeptide(L)'
;ELPLIVAGFLPIIPKKYYESIDVTKTFLTIPIGSGPYTIESLDPGRQIIYKKVRDYWAQDLLVNKGQYNFDRLVYDYYKDSTVLLEAFKVGDYDYRREYNAQRWQTNYDFTAVETGDVVLQEMKNDRPTGMNALVMNSRKDIFSNPRVRLALSYAYDHEWINKTLYNDAYTRTDSYFDNSPLASSGLPSEDELTLLNTWKDQLPEEVFTTTFA
;
A
#
# COMPACT_ATOMS: atom_id res chain seq x y z
N GLU A 1 18.50 -11.18 6.78
CA GLU A 1 17.61 -10.21 6.10
C GLU A 1 17.79 -8.79 6.62
N LEU A 2 17.90 -8.55 7.95
CA LEU A 2 18.05 -7.22 8.52
C LEU A 2 19.22 -6.39 7.92
N PRO A 3 20.42 -6.94 7.68
CA PRO A 3 21.51 -6.18 7.04
C PRO A 3 21.15 -5.70 5.62
N LEU A 4 20.41 -6.48 4.85
CA LEU A 4 19.97 -6.09 3.49
C LEU A 4 18.92 -4.98 3.55
N ILE A 5 17.98 -5.06 4.51
CA ILE A 5 16.97 -4.03 4.74
C ILE A 5 17.64 -2.71 5.12
N VAL A 6 18.58 -2.75 6.07
CA VAL A 6 19.33 -1.55 6.48
C VAL A 6 20.12 -0.97 5.31
N ALA A 7 20.85 -1.81 4.55
CA ALA A 7 21.63 -1.35 3.40
C ALA A 7 20.76 -0.78 2.26
N GLY A 8 19.57 -1.34 2.04
CA GLY A 8 18.66 -0.91 0.97
C GLY A 8 17.78 0.30 1.30
N PHE A 9 17.42 0.48 2.57
CA PHE A 9 16.48 1.53 2.98
C PHE A 9 17.10 2.67 3.80
N LEU A 10 18.37 2.52 4.25
CA LEU A 10 19.03 3.60 4.97
C LEU A 10 19.35 4.75 3.99
N PRO A 11 18.77 5.94 4.17
CA PRO A 11 19.07 7.08 3.32
C PRO A 11 20.53 7.53 3.53
N ILE A 12 21.29 7.55 2.43
CA ILE A 12 22.66 8.08 2.44
C ILE A 12 22.59 9.57 2.16
N ILE A 13 22.97 10.36 3.16
CA ILE A 13 22.93 11.83 3.07
C ILE A 13 24.33 12.43 2.91
N PRO A 14 24.50 13.55 2.18
CA PRO A 14 25.80 14.18 1.95
C PRO A 14 26.29 14.86 3.24
N LYS A 15 27.34 14.30 3.84
CA LYS A 15 27.95 14.79 5.08
C LYS A 15 28.21 16.31 5.04
N LYS A 16 28.87 16.79 3.98
CA LYS A 16 29.26 18.20 3.82
C LYS A 16 28.05 19.16 3.90
N TYR A 17 26.90 18.75 3.38
CA TYR A 17 25.70 19.58 3.40
C TYR A 17 25.10 19.65 4.80
N TYR A 18 25.10 18.53 5.53
CA TYR A 18 24.48 18.43 6.83
C TYR A 18 25.40 18.78 8.02
N GLU A 19 26.69 19.05 7.79
CA GLU A 19 27.64 19.45 8.87
C GLU A 19 27.18 20.73 9.62
N SER A 20 26.53 21.66 8.92
CA SER A 20 26.06 22.92 9.48
C SER A 20 24.56 22.93 9.83
N ILE A 21 23.87 21.81 9.66
CA ILE A 21 22.43 21.72 9.82
C ILE A 21 22.10 20.82 11.00
N ASP A 22 21.42 21.34 12.00
CA ASP A 22 20.86 20.50 13.07
C ASP A 22 19.62 19.74 12.56
N VAL A 23 19.84 18.53 12.07
CA VAL A 23 18.78 17.65 11.51
C VAL A 23 17.65 17.35 12.50
N THR A 24 17.87 17.57 13.80
CA THR A 24 16.85 17.36 14.82
C THR A 24 15.86 18.52 14.94
N LYS A 25 16.20 19.69 14.37
CA LYS A 25 15.41 20.91 14.47
C LYS A 25 14.91 21.45 13.14
N THR A 26 15.34 20.88 12.01
CA THR A 26 15.14 21.48 10.70
C THR A 26 14.22 20.63 9.84
N PHE A 27 12.94 20.97 9.80
CA PHE A 27 11.95 20.29 8.99
C PHE A 27 11.62 20.98 7.66
N LEU A 28 12.08 22.23 7.48
CA LEU A 28 11.76 23.06 6.31
C LEU A 28 12.97 23.33 5.41
N THR A 29 14.14 22.85 5.76
CA THR A 29 15.32 22.94 4.91
C THR A 29 15.21 21.93 3.77
N ILE A 30 15.32 22.42 2.54
CA ILE A 30 15.22 21.55 1.36
C ILE A 30 16.39 20.56 1.39
N PRO A 31 16.11 19.24 1.43
CA PRO A 31 17.15 18.23 1.46
C PRO A 31 17.88 18.14 0.11
N ILE A 32 19.15 17.80 0.13
CA ILE A 32 19.88 17.39 -1.07
C ILE A 32 19.81 15.86 -1.19
N GLY A 33 19.32 15.40 -2.31
CA GLY A 33 19.27 13.98 -2.67
C GLY A 33 20.06 13.68 -3.93
N SER A 34 20.21 12.39 -4.25
CA SER A 34 20.85 11.89 -5.48
C SER A 34 19.85 11.41 -6.52
N GLY A 35 18.57 11.66 -6.30
CA GLY A 35 17.47 11.21 -7.17
C GLY A 35 17.26 12.06 -8.43
N PRO A 36 16.33 11.63 -9.29
CA PRO A 36 16.03 12.31 -10.56
C PRO A 36 15.29 13.64 -10.40
N TYR A 37 14.79 13.94 -9.21
CA TYR A 37 14.09 15.19 -8.89
C TYR A 37 14.70 15.86 -7.67
N THR A 38 14.65 17.19 -7.67
CA THR A 38 14.95 18.03 -6.51
C THR A 38 13.75 18.89 -6.16
N ILE A 39 13.63 19.31 -4.91
CA ILE A 39 12.55 20.23 -4.49
C ILE A 39 12.86 21.61 -5.07
N GLU A 40 11.97 22.14 -5.88
CA GLU A 40 12.02 23.49 -6.43
C GLU A 40 11.42 24.51 -5.45
N SER A 41 10.27 24.16 -4.85
CA SER A 41 9.61 24.98 -3.83
C SER A 41 8.87 24.14 -2.81
N LEU A 42 8.76 24.67 -1.61
CA LEU A 42 8.07 24.05 -0.48
C LEU A 42 7.19 25.13 0.20
N ASP A 43 5.88 24.93 0.13
CA ASP A 43 4.89 25.68 0.90
C ASP A 43 4.28 24.72 1.95
N PRO A 44 4.70 24.79 3.23
CA PRO A 44 4.34 23.81 4.23
C PRO A 44 2.84 23.68 4.45
N GLY A 45 2.36 22.43 4.32
CA GLY A 45 0.95 22.09 4.49
C GLY A 45 0.06 22.42 3.29
N ARG A 46 0.62 22.97 2.22
CA ARG A 46 -0.12 23.36 1.02
C ARG A 46 0.41 22.70 -0.24
N GLN A 47 1.71 22.88 -0.58
CA GLN A 47 2.24 22.41 -1.85
C GLN A 47 3.73 22.07 -1.78
N ILE A 48 4.14 21.04 -2.50
CA ILE A 48 5.54 20.75 -2.80
C ILE A 48 5.70 20.63 -4.31
N ILE A 49 6.68 21.34 -4.88
CA ILE A 49 7.02 21.23 -6.29
C ILE A 49 8.40 20.62 -6.42
N TYR A 50 8.45 19.52 -7.17
CA TYR A 50 9.69 18.88 -7.57
C TYR A 50 10.01 19.22 -9.01
N LYS A 51 11.30 19.45 -9.29
CA LYS A 51 11.85 19.73 -10.61
C LYS A 51 12.83 18.63 -11.00
N LYS A 52 12.74 18.20 -12.25
CA LYS A 52 13.64 17.20 -12.82
C LYS A 52 15.09 17.70 -12.88
N VAL A 53 16.01 16.86 -12.46
CA VAL A 53 17.46 17.06 -12.57
C VAL A 53 17.87 16.70 -13.99
N ARG A 54 18.38 17.70 -14.76
CA ARG A 54 18.69 17.52 -16.19
C ARG A 54 19.88 16.61 -16.45
N ASP A 55 20.85 16.63 -15.56
CA ASP A 55 22.08 15.84 -15.60
C ASP A 55 22.06 14.70 -14.55
N TYR A 56 20.91 14.07 -14.42
CA TYR A 56 20.75 12.96 -13.48
C TYR A 56 21.72 11.82 -13.80
N TRP A 57 22.62 11.52 -12.88
CA TRP A 57 23.73 10.57 -13.04
C TRP A 57 23.31 9.16 -13.47
N ALA A 58 22.12 8.74 -13.14
CA ALA A 58 21.60 7.39 -13.42
C ALA A 58 20.61 7.37 -14.60
N GLN A 59 20.49 8.44 -15.38
CA GLN A 59 19.51 8.56 -16.46
C GLN A 59 19.63 7.43 -17.49
N ASP A 60 20.86 7.03 -17.82
CA ASP A 60 21.14 6.03 -18.86
C ASP A 60 21.15 4.59 -18.37
N LEU A 61 20.97 4.37 -17.06
CA LEU A 61 20.87 3.02 -16.51
C LEU A 61 19.62 2.32 -17.04
N LEU A 62 19.73 1.03 -17.36
CA LEU A 62 18.62 0.24 -17.93
C LEU A 62 17.36 0.28 -17.06
N VAL A 63 17.52 0.29 -15.75
CA VAL A 63 16.41 0.34 -14.78
C VAL A 63 15.66 1.68 -14.81
N ASN A 64 16.25 2.74 -15.34
CA ASN A 64 15.67 4.08 -15.39
C ASN A 64 15.19 4.50 -16.79
N LYS A 65 15.45 3.68 -17.80
CA LYS A 65 14.99 3.98 -19.17
C LYS A 65 13.48 4.01 -19.23
N GLY A 66 12.93 5.09 -19.81
CA GLY A 66 11.48 5.30 -19.93
C GLY A 66 10.82 5.81 -18.62
N GLN A 67 11.59 6.10 -17.59
CA GLN A 67 11.10 6.69 -16.33
C GLN A 67 11.41 8.20 -16.24
N TYR A 68 10.82 8.86 -15.24
CA TYR A 68 11.08 10.27 -14.92
C TYR A 68 10.79 11.22 -16.09
N ASN A 69 9.64 11.03 -16.75
CA ASN A 69 9.30 11.74 -17.99
C ASN A 69 8.80 13.17 -17.76
N PHE A 70 8.32 13.50 -16.57
CA PHE A 70 7.78 14.82 -16.27
C PHE A 70 8.90 15.80 -15.86
N ASP A 71 8.81 17.05 -16.31
CA ASP A 71 9.74 18.10 -15.90
C ASP A 71 9.49 18.59 -14.48
N ARG A 72 8.23 18.59 -14.06
CA ARG A 72 7.79 18.96 -12.74
C ARG A 72 6.77 17.98 -12.19
N LEU A 73 6.83 17.72 -10.89
CA LEU A 73 5.83 16.99 -10.12
C LEU A 73 5.31 17.93 -9.04
N VAL A 74 4.03 18.22 -9.10
CA VAL A 74 3.35 19.12 -8.14
C VAL A 74 2.50 18.28 -7.21
N TYR A 75 2.72 18.42 -5.91
CA TYR A 75 1.92 17.76 -4.87
C TYR A 75 1.15 18.82 -4.10
N ASP A 76 -0.16 18.87 -4.32
CA ASP A 76 -1.09 19.73 -3.60
C ASP A 76 -1.71 18.97 -2.43
N TYR A 77 -1.71 19.57 -1.26
CA TYR A 77 -2.22 18.97 -0.03
C TYR A 77 -3.55 19.59 0.37
N TYR A 78 -4.55 18.74 0.51
CA TYR A 78 -5.89 19.12 0.94
C TYR A 78 -6.19 18.51 2.32
N LYS A 79 -6.85 19.27 3.18
CA LYS A 79 -7.22 18.78 4.53
C LYS A 79 -8.40 17.80 4.49
N ASP A 80 -9.28 17.98 3.52
CA ASP A 80 -10.52 17.21 3.38
C ASP A 80 -10.54 16.45 2.06
N SER A 81 -10.93 15.19 2.14
CA SER A 81 -10.93 14.28 0.98
C SER A 81 -12.06 14.58 -0.02
N THR A 82 -13.13 15.25 0.43
CA THR A 82 -14.21 15.66 -0.46
C THR A 82 -13.78 16.86 -1.28
N VAL A 83 -13.14 17.87 -0.62
CA VAL A 83 -12.56 19.02 -1.32
C VAL A 83 -11.49 18.57 -2.31
N LEU A 84 -10.65 17.61 -1.93
CA LEU A 84 -9.66 17.01 -2.83
C LEU A 84 -10.32 16.38 -4.07
N LEU A 85 -11.45 15.68 -3.93
CA LEU A 85 -12.16 15.11 -5.08
C LEU A 85 -12.79 16.20 -5.96
N GLU A 86 -13.41 17.21 -5.37
CA GLU A 86 -14.00 18.32 -6.16
C GLU A 86 -12.92 19.10 -6.92
N ALA A 87 -11.74 19.31 -6.34
CA ALA A 87 -10.59 19.90 -7.03
C ALA A 87 -10.14 19.05 -8.24
N PHE A 88 -10.17 17.72 -8.11
CA PHE A 88 -9.90 16.81 -9.24
C PHE A 88 -10.93 16.96 -10.37
N LYS A 89 -12.22 17.02 -10.02
CA LYS A 89 -13.30 17.12 -11.00
C LYS A 89 -13.22 18.42 -11.84
N VAL A 90 -12.69 19.50 -11.27
CA VAL A 90 -12.50 20.76 -11.99
C VAL A 90 -11.13 20.88 -12.66
N GLY A 91 -10.27 19.85 -12.55
CA GLY A 91 -8.98 19.80 -13.23
C GLY A 91 -7.85 20.56 -12.53
N ASP A 92 -7.94 20.80 -11.23
CA ASP A 92 -6.88 21.46 -10.47
C ASP A 92 -5.59 20.62 -10.40
N TYR A 93 -5.71 19.30 -10.59
CA TYR A 93 -4.57 18.38 -10.67
C TYR A 93 -4.88 17.17 -11.57
N ASP A 94 -3.84 16.54 -12.13
CA ASP A 94 -3.95 15.60 -13.26
C ASP A 94 -4.07 14.13 -12.85
N TYR A 95 -3.64 13.75 -11.63
CA TYR A 95 -3.56 12.36 -11.21
C TYR A 95 -4.08 12.15 -9.81
N ARG A 96 -5.04 11.23 -9.67
CA ARG A 96 -5.63 10.84 -8.38
C ARG A 96 -5.59 9.33 -8.20
N ARG A 97 -5.17 8.89 -7.01
CA ARG A 97 -5.38 7.51 -6.55
C ARG A 97 -6.58 7.47 -5.63
N GLU A 98 -7.59 6.69 -5.98
CA GLU A 98 -8.75 6.47 -5.13
C GLU A 98 -8.61 5.14 -4.38
N TYR A 99 -8.75 5.19 -3.07
CA TYR A 99 -8.67 4.02 -2.19
C TYR A 99 -10.01 3.67 -1.55
N ASN A 100 -11.01 4.51 -1.74
CA ASN A 100 -12.35 4.29 -1.20
C ASN A 100 -13.23 3.66 -2.28
N ALA A 101 -13.58 2.39 -2.09
CA ALA A 101 -14.37 1.63 -3.05
C ALA A 101 -15.76 2.24 -3.32
N GLN A 102 -16.44 2.73 -2.28
CA GLN A 102 -17.72 3.38 -2.45
C GLN A 102 -17.60 4.64 -3.31
N ARG A 103 -16.60 5.48 -3.01
CA ARG A 103 -16.34 6.71 -3.78
C ARG A 103 -15.96 6.40 -5.23
N TRP A 104 -15.13 5.39 -5.45
CA TRP A 104 -14.77 4.91 -6.78
C TRP A 104 -16.00 4.59 -7.63
N GLN A 105 -17.00 3.96 -7.05
CA GLN A 105 -18.20 3.55 -7.78
C GLN A 105 -19.26 4.64 -7.92
N THR A 106 -19.31 5.62 -7.00
CA THR A 106 -20.43 6.56 -6.95
C THR A 106 -20.08 8.01 -7.29
N ASN A 107 -18.81 8.37 -7.36
CA ASN A 107 -18.43 9.79 -7.49
C ASN A 107 -17.62 10.12 -8.76
N TYR A 108 -17.44 9.14 -9.65
CA TYR A 108 -16.68 9.32 -10.89
C TYR A 108 -17.58 9.31 -12.14
N ASP A 109 -18.81 9.80 -12.00
CA ASP A 109 -19.83 9.95 -13.03
C ASP A 109 -19.95 11.40 -13.56
N PHE A 110 -18.85 12.14 -13.61
CA PHE A 110 -18.84 13.53 -14.04
C PHE A 110 -18.39 13.69 -15.50
N THR A 111 -18.71 14.84 -16.11
CA THR A 111 -18.58 15.11 -17.53
C THR A 111 -17.21 14.76 -18.11
N ALA A 112 -16.09 15.08 -17.43
CA ALA A 112 -14.75 14.79 -17.95
C ALA A 112 -14.46 13.27 -18.08
N VAL A 113 -15.12 12.42 -17.28
CA VAL A 113 -15.07 10.95 -17.45
C VAL A 113 -15.90 10.52 -18.66
N GLU A 114 -17.09 11.10 -18.85
CA GLU A 114 -17.98 10.80 -19.99
C GLU A 114 -17.36 11.22 -21.31
N THR A 115 -16.63 12.35 -21.34
CA THR A 115 -15.93 12.85 -22.54
C THR A 115 -14.59 12.16 -22.81
N GLY A 116 -14.06 11.40 -21.84
CA GLY A 116 -12.76 10.73 -21.94
C GLY A 116 -11.55 11.63 -21.60
N ASP A 117 -11.78 12.84 -21.09
CA ASP A 117 -10.72 13.73 -20.60
C ASP A 117 -10.12 13.18 -19.29
N VAL A 118 -10.92 12.43 -18.52
CA VAL A 118 -10.47 11.67 -17.36
C VAL A 118 -10.65 10.18 -17.62
N VAL A 119 -9.57 9.41 -17.47
CA VAL A 119 -9.56 7.96 -17.66
C VAL A 119 -9.54 7.26 -16.30
N LEU A 120 -10.52 6.40 -16.07
CA LEU A 120 -10.57 5.52 -14.89
C LEU A 120 -9.85 4.21 -15.20
N GLN A 121 -8.90 3.83 -14.36
CA GLN A 121 -8.12 2.62 -14.56
C GLN A 121 -7.92 1.85 -13.26
N GLU A 122 -8.29 0.58 -13.26
CA GLU A 122 -7.91 -0.37 -12.21
C GLU A 122 -6.58 -1.03 -12.57
N MET A 123 -5.58 -0.86 -11.71
CA MET A 123 -4.26 -1.45 -11.89
C MET A 123 -4.11 -2.68 -11.01
N LYS A 124 -4.26 -3.85 -11.60
CA LYS A 124 -3.97 -5.13 -10.93
C LYS A 124 -2.47 -5.24 -10.65
N ASN A 125 -2.14 -5.85 -9.54
CA ASN A 125 -0.75 -6.12 -9.16
C ASN A 125 -0.69 -7.41 -8.32
N ASP A 126 0.48 -8.05 -8.31
CA ASP A 126 0.74 -9.30 -7.57
C ASP A 126 1.52 -9.04 -6.26
N ARG A 127 1.34 -7.88 -5.67
CA ARG A 127 1.95 -7.57 -4.37
C ARG A 127 1.10 -8.17 -3.26
N PRO A 128 1.72 -8.75 -2.22
CA PRO A 128 0.97 -9.18 -1.05
C PRO A 128 0.09 -8.05 -0.53
N THR A 129 -1.20 -8.34 -0.35
CA THR A 129 -2.13 -7.38 0.24
C THR A 129 -1.95 -7.35 1.76
N GLY A 130 -2.15 -6.17 2.33
CA GLY A 130 -2.26 -6.06 3.79
C GLY A 130 -3.57 -6.66 4.29
N MET A 131 -3.59 -7.00 5.56
CA MET A 131 -4.79 -7.50 6.23
C MET A 131 -5.44 -6.38 7.05
N ASN A 132 -6.73 -6.13 6.83
CA ASN A 132 -7.54 -5.29 7.70
C ASN A 132 -8.45 -6.21 8.55
N ALA A 133 -8.11 -6.39 9.81
CA ALA A 133 -8.74 -7.39 10.66
C ALA A 133 -8.92 -6.93 12.10
N LEU A 134 -9.89 -7.53 12.79
CA LEU A 134 -10.06 -7.40 14.24
C LEU A 134 -9.14 -8.41 14.94
N VAL A 135 -8.01 -7.93 15.45
CA VAL A 135 -7.01 -8.77 16.12
C VAL A 135 -7.43 -9.03 17.57
N MET A 136 -7.67 -10.30 17.89
CA MET A 136 -8.06 -10.73 19.22
C MET A 136 -6.82 -11.05 20.06
N ASN A 137 -6.63 -10.34 21.17
CA ASN A 137 -5.50 -10.59 22.07
C ASN A 137 -5.71 -11.90 22.86
N SER A 138 -5.11 -12.99 22.38
CA SER A 138 -5.22 -14.33 22.98
C SER A 138 -4.65 -14.46 24.41
N ARG A 139 -3.92 -13.43 24.90
CA ARG A 139 -3.45 -13.35 26.31
C ARG A 139 -4.55 -12.92 27.27
N LYS A 140 -5.68 -12.42 26.78
CA LYS A 140 -6.86 -12.14 27.60
C LYS A 140 -7.70 -13.41 27.72
N ASP A 141 -8.18 -13.70 28.93
CA ASP A 141 -8.95 -14.92 29.25
C ASP A 141 -10.12 -15.15 28.30
N ILE A 142 -10.88 -14.10 27.99
CA ILE A 142 -12.03 -14.18 27.07
C ILE A 142 -11.62 -14.66 25.67
N PHE A 143 -10.42 -14.35 25.20
CA PHE A 143 -9.93 -14.71 23.87
C PHE A 143 -8.89 -15.85 23.89
N SER A 144 -8.57 -16.41 25.05
CA SER A 144 -7.66 -17.55 25.17
C SER A 144 -8.24 -18.81 24.50
N ASN A 145 -9.56 -18.99 24.58
CA ASN A 145 -10.25 -20.12 23.97
C ASN A 145 -10.43 -19.90 22.45
N PRO A 146 -9.86 -20.80 21.59
CA PRO A 146 -10.01 -20.69 20.12
C PRO A 146 -11.47 -20.72 19.64
N ARG A 147 -12.36 -21.44 20.34
CA ARG A 147 -13.77 -21.54 19.98
C ARG A 147 -14.50 -20.18 20.11
N VAL A 148 -14.10 -19.36 21.08
CA VAL A 148 -14.65 -18.00 21.23
C VAL A 148 -14.23 -17.13 20.05
N ARG A 149 -12.97 -17.21 19.64
CA ARG A 149 -12.46 -16.47 18.48
C ARG A 149 -13.17 -16.91 17.20
N LEU A 150 -13.34 -18.22 17.02
CA LEU A 150 -14.06 -18.77 15.87
C LEU A 150 -15.53 -18.34 15.83
N ALA A 151 -16.22 -18.35 16.98
CA ALA A 151 -17.60 -17.89 17.09
C ALA A 151 -17.74 -16.41 16.68
N LEU A 152 -16.79 -15.57 17.07
CA LEU A 152 -16.77 -14.16 16.64
C LEU A 152 -16.51 -14.01 15.12
N SER A 153 -15.69 -14.88 14.54
CA SER A 153 -15.47 -14.89 13.08
C SER A 153 -16.74 -15.26 12.33
N TYR A 154 -17.54 -16.18 12.84
CA TYR A 154 -18.84 -16.53 12.26
C TYR A 154 -19.91 -15.44 12.45
N ALA A 155 -19.78 -14.62 13.48
CA ALA A 155 -20.69 -13.50 13.70
C ALA A 155 -20.41 -12.30 12.77
N TYR A 156 -19.26 -12.28 12.10
CA TYR A 156 -18.88 -11.26 11.15
C TYR A 156 -19.29 -11.65 9.73
N ASP A 157 -20.41 -11.14 9.27
CA ASP A 157 -20.90 -11.37 7.91
C ASP A 157 -20.19 -10.49 6.90
N HIS A 158 -19.04 -10.96 6.44
CA HIS A 158 -18.20 -10.25 5.46
C HIS A 158 -18.96 -10.07 4.13
N GLU A 159 -19.67 -11.08 3.67
CA GLU A 159 -20.35 -11.09 2.37
C GLU A 159 -21.44 -10.02 2.35
N TRP A 160 -22.25 -9.96 3.40
CA TRP A 160 -23.28 -8.92 3.53
C TRP A 160 -22.67 -7.52 3.63
N ILE A 161 -21.63 -7.35 4.43
CA ILE A 161 -20.93 -6.07 4.61
C ILE A 161 -20.30 -5.63 3.28
N ASN A 162 -19.59 -6.54 2.60
CA ASN A 162 -18.95 -6.25 1.32
C ASN A 162 -19.98 -5.82 0.27
N LYS A 163 -21.04 -6.58 0.12
CA LYS A 163 -22.12 -6.26 -0.82
C LYS A 163 -22.83 -4.96 -0.48
N THR A 164 -23.18 -4.74 0.79
CA THR A 164 -24.05 -3.62 1.18
C THR A 164 -23.29 -2.29 1.32
N LEU A 165 -22.06 -2.33 1.86
CA LEU A 165 -21.30 -1.12 2.16
C LEU A 165 -20.17 -0.84 1.15
N TYR A 166 -19.69 -1.87 0.47
CA TYR A 166 -18.52 -1.75 -0.40
C TYR A 166 -18.76 -2.20 -1.84
N ASN A 167 -20.01 -2.53 -2.19
CA ASN A 167 -20.43 -2.92 -3.55
C ASN A 167 -19.56 -4.05 -4.14
N ASP A 168 -19.29 -5.07 -3.33
CA ASP A 168 -18.46 -6.23 -3.67
C ASP A 168 -17.00 -5.88 -4.09
N ALA A 169 -16.48 -4.73 -3.66
CA ALA A 169 -15.15 -4.26 -4.06
C ALA A 169 -13.99 -4.95 -3.32
N TYR A 170 -14.26 -5.68 -2.26
CA TYR A 170 -13.23 -6.34 -1.47
C TYR A 170 -13.35 -7.86 -1.53
N THR A 171 -12.22 -8.53 -1.37
CA THR A 171 -12.13 -9.97 -1.17
C THR A 171 -11.81 -10.26 0.29
N ARG A 172 -12.43 -11.29 0.87
CA ARG A 172 -12.08 -11.74 2.21
C ARG A 172 -10.65 -12.27 2.20
N THR A 173 -9.83 -11.74 3.10
CA THR A 173 -8.44 -12.21 3.25
C THR A 173 -8.44 -13.53 4.03
N ASP A 174 -7.89 -14.57 3.46
CA ASP A 174 -7.77 -15.91 4.05
C ASP A 174 -6.30 -16.34 4.28
N SER A 175 -5.34 -15.58 3.76
CA SER A 175 -3.91 -15.80 3.95
C SER A 175 -3.18 -14.55 4.43
N TYR A 176 -2.11 -14.71 5.23
CA TYR A 176 -1.20 -13.62 5.59
C TYR A 176 -0.44 -13.03 4.41
N PHE A 177 -0.30 -13.78 3.33
CA PHE A 177 0.42 -13.39 2.11
C PHE A 177 -0.52 -13.33 0.91
N ASP A 178 -1.79 -13.03 1.15
CA ASP A 178 -2.81 -12.93 0.13
C ASP A 178 -2.36 -12.10 -1.08
N ASN A 179 -2.88 -12.43 -2.26
CA ASN A 179 -2.46 -11.84 -3.54
C ASN A 179 -0.96 -12.03 -3.87
N SER A 180 -0.35 -13.13 -3.42
CA SER A 180 1.03 -13.47 -3.76
C SER A 180 1.25 -14.97 -3.90
N PRO A 181 2.36 -15.40 -4.52
CA PRO A 181 2.72 -16.83 -4.60
C PRO A 181 2.95 -17.51 -3.25
N LEU A 182 3.03 -16.75 -2.17
CA LEU A 182 3.18 -17.26 -0.80
C LEU A 182 1.83 -17.41 -0.08
N ALA A 183 0.72 -17.07 -0.73
CA ALA A 183 -0.60 -17.26 -0.15
C ALA A 183 -0.90 -18.74 0.07
N SER A 184 -1.44 -19.06 1.23
CA SER A 184 -1.91 -20.41 1.53
C SER A 184 -3.16 -20.72 0.71
N SER A 185 -3.22 -21.88 0.08
CA SER A 185 -4.39 -22.36 -0.66
C SER A 185 -4.47 -23.89 -0.66
N GLY A 186 -5.66 -24.42 -0.56
CA GLY A 186 -5.87 -25.87 -0.65
C GLY A 186 -5.28 -26.66 0.51
N LEU A 187 -4.85 -27.89 0.22
CA LEU A 187 -4.10 -28.74 1.14
C LEU A 187 -2.59 -28.47 1.00
N PRO A 188 -1.79 -28.78 2.04
CA PRO A 188 -0.34 -28.65 1.96
C PRO A 188 0.26 -29.42 0.77
N SER A 189 1.18 -28.77 0.06
CA SER A 189 1.96 -29.39 -1.02
C SER A 189 2.89 -30.50 -0.52
N GLU A 190 3.48 -31.29 -1.41
CA GLU A 190 4.42 -32.36 -1.04
C GLU A 190 5.63 -31.80 -0.27
N ASP A 191 6.13 -30.65 -0.65
CA ASP A 191 7.27 -30.00 0.02
C ASP A 191 6.88 -29.53 1.42
N GLU A 192 5.71 -28.93 1.59
CA GLU A 192 5.16 -28.54 2.89
C GLU A 192 4.91 -29.77 3.78
N LEU A 193 4.33 -30.85 3.23
CA LEU A 193 4.12 -32.12 3.95
C LEU A 193 5.43 -32.70 4.45
N THR A 194 6.52 -32.58 3.70
CA THR A 194 7.83 -33.04 4.14
C THR A 194 8.28 -32.39 5.44
N LEU A 195 7.99 -31.09 5.60
CA LEU A 195 8.27 -30.34 6.82
C LEU A 195 7.25 -30.63 7.93
N LEU A 196 5.96 -30.59 7.60
CA LEU A 196 4.85 -30.73 8.54
C LEU A 196 4.81 -32.14 9.18
N ASN A 197 5.11 -33.17 8.44
CA ASN A 197 5.12 -34.58 8.93
C ASN A 197 6.11 -34.78 10.08
N THR A 198 7.17 -34.01 10.17
CA THR A 198 8.12 -34.03 11.30
C THR A 198 7.43 -33.64 12.63
N TRP A 199 6.36 -32.89 12.57
CA TRP A 199 5.63 -32.34 13.72
C TRP A 199 4.18 -32.87 13.79
N LYS A 200 3.83 -33.89 13.03
CA LYS A 200 2.46 -34.36 12.83
C LYS A 200 1.72 -34.64 14.14
N ASP A 201 2.40 -35.24 15.12
CA ASP A 201 1.79 -35.53 16.41
C ASP A 201 1.54 -34.31 17.31
N GLN A 202 2.07 -33.14 16.94
CA GLN A 202 1.92 -31.87 17.66
C GLN A 202 1.03 -30.87 16.94
N LEU A 203 0.63 -31.18 15.71
CA LEU A 203 -0.20 -30.32 14.88
C LEU A 203 -1.66 -30.82 14.87
N PRO A 204 -2.64 -29.91 14.81
CA PRO A 204 -4.03 -30.29 14.61
C PRO A 204 -4.21 -31.08 13.30
N GLU A 205 -5.12 -32.05 13.30
CA GLU A 205 -5.42 -32.89 12.13
C GLU A 205 -5.91 -32.08 10.94
N GLU A 206 -6.58 -30.97 11.21
CA GLU A 206 -7.13 -30.03 10.22
C GLU A 206 -6.04 -29.45 9.30
N VAL A 207 -4.80 -29.34 9.78
CA VAL A 207 -3.65 -28.90 8.96
C VAL A 207 -3.44 -29.80 7.75
N PHE A 208 -3.79 -31.10 7.86
CA PHE A 208 -3.57 -32.10 6.82
C PHE A 208 -4.83 -32.47 6.04
N THR A 209 -6.01 -32.11 6.55
CA THR A 209 -7.29 -32.62 6.05
C THR A 209 -8.26 -31.52 5.60
N THR A 210 -8.04 -30.29 6.04
CA THR A 210 -8.94 -29.18 5.74
C THR A 210 -8.32 -28.26 4.70
N THR A 211 -9.02 -28.05 3.58
CA THR A 211 -8.61 -27.11 2.56
C THR A 211 -8.76 -25.66 3.07
N PHE A 212 -7.74 -24.85 2.86
CA PHE A 212 -7.87 -23.40 2.93
C PHE A 212 -8.62 -22.91 1.70
N ALA A 213 -9.78 -22.26 1.94
CA ALA A 213 -10.61 -21.65 0.91
C ALA A 213 -10.96 -20.22 1.32
#